data_f435fbef1fe128771a897792ab385523
#
_entry.id   f435fbef1fe128771a897792ab385523
#
_cell.length_a   1.000
_cell.length_b   1.000
_cell.length_c   1.000
_cell.angle_alpha   90.00
_cell.angle_beta   90.00
_cell.angle_gamma   90.00
#
_symmetry.space_group_name_H-M   'P 1'
#
loop_
_entity.id
_entity.type
_entity.pdbx_description
1 polymer ?
#
loop_
_entity_poly.entity_id
_entity_poly.type
_entity_poly.pdbx_seq_one_letter_code
_entity_poly.pdbx_strand_id
1 'polypeptide(L)'
;MLNAGASAVHPRPVQRPPLQVFVAGTFDGLHYGHLFLLRYARRAGLAMARRLRRPGVRLSVVIARDDSVQRIKVRPPHHTQRERQQLVAALRLVDRAFVGQRDDFIKSVRRAQPDLIVLGYDQSAAWEEVLRSAGVQARVVRCQEYRGRRLKSSMIRGDLERMRT
;
A
#
# COMPACT_ATOMS: atom_id res chain seq x y z
N MET A 1 51.58 -5.24 39.34
CA MET A 1 50.12 -5.42 39.47
C MET A 1 49.49 -4.67 38.29
N LEU A 2 49.13 -5.39 37.25
CA LEU A 2 48.46 -4.83 36.06
C LEU A 2 46.97 -5.05 36.15
N ASN A 3 46.21 -3.96 36.33
CA ASN A 3 44.78 -3.99 36.42
C ASN A 3 44.19 -3.99 35.00
N ALA A 4 43.74 -5.16 34.50
CA ALA A 4 43.07 -5.30 33.23
C ALA A 4 41.64 -4.77 33.35
N GLY A 5 41.44 -3.51 32.88
CA GLY A 5 40.13 -2.91 32.76
C GLY A 5 39.28 -3.70 31.73
N ALA A 6 38.37 -4.54 32.20
CA ALA A 6 37.40 -5.18 31.37
C ALA A 6 36.44 -4.10 30.81
N SER A 7 36.64 -3.76 29.54
CA SER A 7 35.72 -2.88 28.79
C SER A 7 34.38 -3.59 28.66
N ALA A 8 33.39 -3.13 29.41
CA ALA A 8 32.02 -3.63 29.31
C ALA A 8 31.43 -3.34 27.91
N VAL A 9 31.38 -4.34 27.08
CA VAL A 9 30.69 -4.27 25.77
C VAL A 9 29.20 -4.12 26.04
N HIS A 10 28.72 -2.89 25.96
CA HIS A 10 27.27 -2.62 26.03
C HIS A 10 26.64 -3.20 24.77
N PRO A 11 25.67 -4.12 24.87
CA PRO A 11 24.98 -4.62 23.69
C PRO A 11 24.27 -3.46 22.99
N ARG A 12 24.57 -3.28 21.70
CA ARG A 12 23.89 -2.27 20.87
C ARG A 12 22.38 -2.54 20.91
N PRO A 13 21.53 -1.53 21.16
CA PRO A 13 20.11 -1.71 21.18
C PRO A 13 19.66 -2.28 19.82
N VAL A 14 18.93 -3.40 19.84
CA VAL A 14 18.37 -4.02 18.64
C VAL A 14 17.42 -3.01 18.01
N GLN A 15 17.86 -2.40 16.90
CA GLN A 15 17.03 -1.44 16.18
C GLN A 15 15.88 -2.19 15.51
N ARG A 16 14.66 -1.92 15.96
CA ARG A 16 13.46 -2.45 15.31
C ARG A 16 13.39 -1.95 13.86
N PRO A 17 13.00 -2.80 12.88
CA PRO A 17 12.85 -2.37 11.49
C PRO A 17 11.73 -1.33 11.34
N PRO A 18 11.71 -0.52 10.25
CA PRO A 18 10.61 0.39 9.93
C PRO A 18 9.27 -0.36 9.89
N LEU A 19 8.19 0.32 10.29
CA LEU A 19 6.84 -0.23 10.25
C LEU A 19 6.41 -0.47 8.81
N GLN A 20 5.93 -1.67 8.51
CA GLN A 20 5.51 -2.07 7.17
C GLN A 20 4.06 -1.69 6.94
N VAL A 21 3.82 -0.77 5.98
CA VAL A 21 2.48 -0.36 5.56
C VAL A 21 2.18 -0.93 4.19
N PHE A 22 0.99 -1.45 4.02
CA PHE A 22 0.53 -2.08 2.79
C PHE A 22 -0.71 -1.39 2.25
N VAL A 23 -0.70 -1.14 0.94
CA VAL A 23 -1.85 -0.67 0.16
C VAL A 23 -1.93 -1.52 -1.10
N ALA A 24 -3.13 -1.89 -1.51
CA ALA A 24 -3.36 -2.56 -2.79
C ALA A 24 -4.39 -1.81 -3.61
N GLY A 25 -4.26 -1.86 -4.94
CA GLY A 25 -5.21 -1.22 -5.83
C GLY A 25 -4.89 -1.42 -7.31
N THR A 26 -5.79 -0.95 -8.17
CA THR A 26 -5.57 -0.98 -9.62
C THR A 26 -4.57 0.08 -10.07
N PHE A 27 -4.71 1.30 -9.56
CA PHE A 27 -3.87 2.47 -9.90
C PHE A 27 -3.82 2.77 -11.40
N ASP A 28 -4.92 2.53 -12.11
CA ASP A 28 -5.04 2.82 -13.54
C ASP A 28 -5.44 4.28 -13.75
N GLY A 29 -4.60 5.04 -14.46
CA GLY A 29 -4.74 6.50 -14.54
C GLY A 29 -4.55 7.16 -13.17
N LEU A 30 -3.31 7.42 -12.77
CA LEU A 30 -3.04 8.05 -11.47
C LEU A 30 -3.77 9.40 -11.35
N HIS A 31 -4.49 9.58 -10.25
CA HIS A 31 -5.21 10.80 -9.93
C HIS A 31 -5.08 11.15 -8.44
N TYR A 32 -5.60 12.30 -8.05
CA TYR A 32 -5.44 12.82 -6.68
C TYR A 32 -6.04 11.89 -5.61
N GLY A 33 -7.11 11.15 -5.93
CA GLY A 33 -7.68 10.15 -5.01
C GLY A 33 -6.67 9.05 -4.63
N HIS A 34 -5.87 8.58 -5.60
CA HIS A 34 -4.77 7.64 -5.31
C HIS A 34 -3.70 8.29 -4.43
N LEU A 35 -3.33 9.54 -4.72
CA LEU A 35 -2.36 10.27 -3.91
C LEU A 35 -2.87 10.51 -2.49
N PHE A 36 -4.16 10.80 -2.31
CA PHE A 36 -4.80 10.94 -1.02
C PHE A 36 -4.73 9.65 -0.20
N LEU A 37 -5.06 8.51 -0.81
CA LEU A 37 -4.93 7.18 -0.17
C LEU A 37 -3.50 6.90 0.30
N LEU A 38 -2.50 7.15 -0.57
CA LEU A 38 -1.10 6.90 -0.23
C LEU A 38 -0.59 7.84 0.87
N ARG A 39 -1.00 9.10 0.86
CA ARG A 39 -0.71 10.06 1.95
C ARG A 39 -1.35 9.64 3.27
N TYR A 40 -2.61 9.20 3.21
CA TYR A 40 -3.30 8.68 4.39
C TYR A 40 -2.57 7.46 4.97
N ALA A 41 -2.21 6.49 4.12
CA ALA A 41 -1.49 5.30 4.52
C ALA A 41 -0.14 5.65 5.21
N ARG A 42 0.63 6.55 4.63
CA ARG A 42 1.90 6.99 5.21
C ARG A 42 1.71 7.70 6.56
N ARG A 43 0.70 8.58 6.68
CA ARG A 43 0.36 9.27 7.95
C ARG A 43 -0.08 8.29 9.03
N ALA A 44 -0.98 7.36 8.71
CA ALA A 44 -1.45 6.34 9.65
C ALA A 44 -0.28 5.44 10.11
N GLY A 45 0.59 5.03 9.18
CA GLY A 45 1.79 4.28 9.48
C GLY A 45 2.75 5.04 10.40
N LEU A 46 3.03 6.32 10.12
CA LEU A 46 3.90 7.15 10.96
C LEU A 46 3.34 7.33 12.37
N ALA A 47 2.03 7.52 12.52
CA ALA A 47 1.38 7.61 13.84
C ALA A 47 1.55 6.29 14.61
N MET A 48 1.34 5.15 13.94
CA MET A 48 1.53 3.83 14.55
C MET A 48 3.01 3.55 14.87
N ALA A 49 3.94 3.92 13.96
CA ALA A 49 5.37 3.76 14.17
C ALA A 49 5.87 4.51 15.41
N ARG A 50 5.43 5.75 15.61
CA ARG A 50 5.73 6.54 16.83
C ARG A 50 5.26 5.83 18.10
N ARG A 51 4.02 5.32 18.12
CA ARG A 51 3.47 4.58 19.28
C ARG A 51 4.25 3.31 19.59
N LEU A 52 4.73 2.61 18.56
CA LEU A 52 5.48 1.36 18.67
C LEU A 52 7.01 1.58 18.75
N ARG A 53 7.47 2.83 18.82
CA ARG A 53 8.90 3.19 18.85
C ARG A 53 9.68 2.55 17.71
N ARG A 54 9.10 2.59 16.48
CA ARG A 54 9.75 2.14 15.25
C ARG A 54 10.44 3.33 14.55
N PRO A 55 11.56 3.15 13.85
CA PRO A 55 12.37 4.25 13.30
C PRO A 55 11.72 4.97 12.10
N GLY A 56 10.59 4.50 11.62
CA GLY A 56 9.87 5.08 10.49
C GLY A 56 8.92 4.11 9.84
N VAL A 57 8.58 4.37 8.58
CA VAL A 57 7.59 3.64 7.79
C VAL A 57 8.18 3.20 6.46
N ARG A 58 7.86 2.00 6.03
CA ARG A 58 8.03 1.51 4.65
C ARG A 58 6.66 1.25 4.04
N LEU A 59 6.30 2.06 3.03
CA LEU A 59 5.04 1.92 2.31
C LEU A 59 5.22 1.03 1.08
N SER A 60 4.61 -0.14 1.10
CA SER A 60 4.53 -1.09 0.00
C SER A 60 3.19 -0.99 -0.70
N VAL A 61 3.20 -0.82 -2.02
CA VAL A 61 1.99 -0.73 -2.84
C VAL A 61 1.92 -1.92 -3.80
N VAL A 62 0.82 -2.65 -3.75
CA VAL A 62 0.55 -3.79 -4.62
C VAL A 62 -0.38 -3.38 -5.74
N ILE A 63 0.07 -3.59 -6.96
CA ILE A 63 -0.67 -3.32 -8.18
C ILE A 63 -1.48 -4.55 -8.57
N ALA A 64 -2.79 -4.40 -8.73
CA ALA A 64 -3.63 -5.47 -9.23
C ALA A 64 -3.19 -5.90 -10.64
N ARG A 65 -3.19 -7.20 -10.88
CA ARG A 65 -2.87 -7.78 -12.20
C ARG A 65 -3.93 -7.42 -13.22
N ASP A 66 -3.56 -7.38 -14.49
CA ASP A 66 -4.49 -7.06 -15.57
C ASP A 66 -5.64 -8.07 -15.67
N ASP A 67 -5.32 -9.36 -15.54
CA ASP A 67 -6.31 -10.44 -15.51
C ASP A 67 -7.30 -10.32 -14.33
N SER A 68 -6.82 -9.92 -13.17
CA SER A 68 -7.66 -9.70 -11.99
C SER A 68 -8.54 -8.46 -12.14
N VAL A 69 -8.01 -7.38 -12.73
CA VAL A 69 -8.79 -6.16 -13.00
C VAL A 69 -9.90 -6.43 -14.01
N GLN A 70 -9.60 -7.17 -15.08
CA GLN A 70 -10.56 -7.52 -16.11
C GLN A 70 -11.72 -8.36 -15.57
N ARG A 71 -11.45 -9.31 -14.66
CA ARG A 71 -12.50 -10.10 -14.00
C ARG A 71 -13.43 -9.27 -13.13
N ILE A 72 -12.92 -8.23 -12.48
CA ILE A 72 -13.71 -7.41 -11.53
C ILE A 72 -14.41 -6.25 -12.22
N LYS A 73 -13.77 -5.61 -13.20
CA LYS A 73 -14.24 -4.35 -13.79
C LYS A 73 -14.84 -4.47 -15.18
N VAL A 74 -14.98 -5.69 -15.72
CA VAL A 74 -15.54 -5.97 -17.07
C VAL A 74 -14.75 -5.32 -18.23
N ARG A 75 -13.79 -4.43 -17.95
CA ARG A 75 -12.95 -3.73 -18.93
C ARG A 75 -11.49 -3.87 -18.55
N PRO A 76 -10.59 -4.04 -19.53
CA PRO A 76 -9.16 -4.04 -19.26
C PRO A 76 -8.71 -2.66 -18.75
N PRO A 77 -7.63 -2.60 -17.97
CA PRO A 77 -7.03 -1.34 -17.58
C PRO A 77 -6.41 -0.65 -18.81
N HIS A 78 -6.25 0.69 -18.76
CA HIS A 78 -5.59 1.46 -19.83
C HIS A 78 -4.10 1.14 -19.94
N HIS A 79 -3.45 1.07 -18.77
CA HIS A 79 -2.03 0.80 -18.67
C HIS A 79 -1.83 -0.64 -18.22
N THR A 80 -0.84 -1.30 -18.78
CA THR A 80 -0.42 -2.63 -18.34
C THR A 80 -0.03 -2.60 -16.85
N GLN A 81 -0.13 -3.72 -16.18
CA GLN A 81 0.28 -3.84 -14.77
C GLN A 81 1.72 -3.37 -14.52
N ARG A 82 2.62 -3.50 -15.50
CA ARG A 82 4.01 -3.04 -15.41
C ARG A 82 4.12 -1.52 -15.47
N GLU A 83 3.42 -0.88 -16.40
CA GLU A 83 3.37 0.58 -16.49
C GLU A 83 2.75 1.18 -15.23
N ARG A 84 1.65 0.62 -14.73
CA ARG A 84 1.02 1.06 -13.48
C ARG A 84 1.96 0.90 -12.28
N GLN A 85 2.73 -0.19 -12.23
CA GLN A 85 3.75 -0.39 -11.21
C GLN A 85 4.85 0.68 -11.30
N GLN A 86 5.36 0.97 -12.50
CA GLN A 86 6.41 1.98 -12.71
C GLN A 86 5.94 3.37 -12.30
N LEU A 87 4.73 3.76 -12.71
CA LEU A 87 4.13 5.05 -12.32
C LEU A 87 4.00 5.19 -10.80
N VAL A 88 3.54 4.15 -10.12
CA VAL A 88 3.40 4.16 -8.65
C VAL A 88 4.78 4.13 -7.97
N ALA A 89 5.73 3.39 -8.49
CA ALA A 89 7.10 3.33 -7.95
C ALA A 89 7.84 4.67 -8.05
N ALA A 90 7.51 5.52 -9.03
CA ALA A 90 8.07 6.85 -9.20
C ALA A 90 7.55 7.87 -8.16
N LEU A 91 6.51 7.53 -7.39
CA LEU A 91 5.97 8.42 -6.38
C LEU A 91 6.87 8.45 -5.13
N ARG A 92 7.34 9.64 -4.75
CA ARG A 92 8.18 9.84 -3.53
C ARG A 92 7.57 9.33 -2.23
N LEU A 93 6.26 9.06 -2.21
CA LEU A 93 5.54 8.52 -1.05
C LEU A 93 5.68 6.99 -0.93
N VAL A 94 6.09 6.32 -2.01
CA VAL A 94 6.11 4.86 -2.12
C VAL A 94 7.54 4.36 -1.99
N ASP A 95 7.77 3.47 -1.04
CA ASP A 95 9.09 2.87 -0.84
C ASP A 95 9.26 1.60 -1.69
N ARG A 96 8.15 0.90 -1.99
CA ARG A 96 8.12 -0.29 -2.85
C ARG A 96 6.80 -0.39 -3.62
N ALA A 97 6.86 -0.69 -4.91
CA ALA A 97 5.70 -1.05 -5.71
C ALA A 97 5.96 -2.37 -6.44
N PHE A 98 5.03 -3.30 -6.40
CA PHE A 98 5.14 -4.58 -7.08
C PHE A 98 3.77 -5.09 -7.55
N VAL A 99 3.77 -5.91 -8.61
CA VAL A 99 2.57 -6.56 -9.11
C VAL A 99 2.18 -7.69 -8.17
N GLY A 100 0.89 -7.79 -7.86
CA GLY A 100 0.33 -8.82 -6.98
C GLY A 100 0.56 -10.24 -7.52
N GLN A 101 0.48 -11.22 -6.63
CA GLN A 101 0.55 -12.63 -7.01
C GLN A 101 -0.71 -13.03 -7.79
N ARG A 102 -0.54 -13.97 -8.73
CA ARG A 102 -1.66 -14.46 -9.53
C ARG A 102 -2.66 -15.17 -8.60
N ASP A 103 -3.94 -14.81 -8.76
CA ASP A 103 -5.10 -15.43 -8.09
C ASP A 103 -5.04 -15.53 -6.55
N ASP A 104 -4.06 -14.84 -5.94
CA ASP A 104 -3.87 -14.90 -4.49
C ASP A 104 -3.41 -13.56 -3.89
N PHE A 105 -4.39 -12.76 -3.50
CA PHE A 105 -4.14 -11.50 -2.79
C PHE A 105 -3.44 -11.74 -1.45
N ILE A 106 -3.79 -12.83 -0.74
CA ILE A 106 -3.21 -13.16 0.56
C ILE A 106 -1.72 -13.48 0.46
N LYS A 107 -1.28 -14.15 -0.62
CA LYS A 107 0.16 -14.34 -0.86
C LYS A 107 0.90 -13.01 -1.01
N SER A 108 0.28 -12.02 -1.67
CA SER A 108 0.87 -10.69 -1.79
C SER A 108 0.99 -9.99 -0.42
N VAL A 109 -0.02 -10.13 0.45
CA VAL A 109 -0.01 -9.62 1.82
C VAL A 109 1.07 -10.32 2.66
N ARG A 110 1.11 -11.66 2.63
CA ARG A 110 2.11 -12.45 3.37
C ARG A 110 3.54 -12.12 2.94
N ARG A 111 3.76 -11.91 1.64
CA ARG A 111 5.07 -11.48 1.11
C ARG A 111 5.50 -10.12 1.64
N ALA A 112 4.57 -9.20 1.81
CA ALA A 112 4.83 -7.85 2.30
C ALA A 112 5.01 -7.79 3.82
N GLN A 113 4.52 -8.78 4.56
CA GLN A 113 4.54 -8.86 6.03
C GLN A 113 4.14 -7.54 6.70
N PRO A 114 2.95 -6.98 6.42
CA PRO A 114 2.57 -5.68 6.90
C PRO A 114 2.26 -5.69 8.41
N ASP A 115 2.61 -4.59 9.07
CA ASP A 115 2.11 -4.24 10.40
C ASP A 115 0.76 -3.51 10.29
N LEU A 116 0.55 -2.79 9.17
CA LEU A 116 -0.64 -2.00 8.88
C LEU A 116 -1.08 -2.20 7.43
N ILE A 117 -2.35 -2.54 7.22
CA ILE A 117 -3.00 -2.58 5.91
C ILE A 117 -3.97 -1.41 5.82
N VAL A 118 -3.88 -0.63 4.74
CA VAL A 118 -4.82 0.47 4.48
C VAL A 118 -5.65 0.15 3.25
N LEU A 119 -6.95 0.01 3.46
CA LEU A 119 -7.93 -0.20 2.41
C LEU A 119 -8.44 1.14 1.87
N GLY A 120 -8.71 1.22 0.57
CA GLY A 120 -9.43 2.33 -0.03
C GLY A 120 -10.89 2.36 0.44
N TYR A 121 -11.52 3.54 0.39
CA TYR A 121 -12.90 3.72 0.83
C TYR A 121 -13.90 2.88 0.01
N ASP A 122 -13.61 2.65 -1.26
CA ASP A 122 -14.45 1.93 -2.25
C ASP A 122 -14.09 0.44 -2.40
N GLN A 123 -13.13 -0.05 -1.65
CA GLN A 123 -12.81 -1.48 -1.62
C GLN A 123 -13.86 -2.25 -0.81
N SER A 124 -14.17 -3.48 -1.24
CA SER A 124 -15.15 -4.33 -0.55
C SER A 124 -14.85 -4.48 0.94
N ALA A 125 -15.87 -4.38 1.79
CA ALA A 125 -15.77 -4.66 3.22
C ALA A 125 -15.37 -6.13 3.49
N ALA A 126 -15.62 -7.04 2.55
CA ALA A 126 -15.21 -8.43 2.66
C ALA A 126 -13.68 -8.62 2.83
N TRP A 127 -12.87 -7.64 2.43
CA TRP A 127 -11.42 -7.75 2.58
C TRP A 127 -10.96 -7.81 4.04
N GLU A 128 -11.63 -7.12 4.95
CA GLU A 128 -11.32 -7.19 6.38
C GLU A 128 -11.54 -8.60 6.92
N GLU A 129 -12.64 -9.24 6.51
CA GLU A 129 -12.95 -10.62 6.88
C GLU A 129 -11.99 -11.63 6.23
N VAL A 130 -11.72 -11.48 4.93
CA VAL A 130 -10.76 -12.33 4.20
C VAL A 130 -9.36 -12.29 4.84
N LEU A 131 -8.89 -11.10 5.22
CA LEU A 131 -7.60 -10.94 5.90
C LEU A 131 -7.60 -11.62 7.28
N ARG A 132 -8.68 -11.47 8.04
CA ARG A 132 -8.85 -12.09 9.37
C ARG A 132 -8.86 -13.62 9.25
N SER A 133 -9.70 -14.17 8.37
CA SER A 133 -9.82 -15.61 8.14
C SER A 133 -8.52 -16.24 7.64
N ALA A 134 -7.72 -15.48 6.90
CA ALA A 134 -6.38 -15.90 6.45
C ALA A 134 -5.30 -15.82 7.54
N GLY A 135 -5.65 -15.43 8.77
CA GLY A 135 -4.71 -15.32 9.89
C GLY A 135 -3.68 -14.21 9.75
N VAL A 136 -4.00 -13.15 8.98
CA VAL A 136 -3.09 -12.00 8.80
C VAL A 136 -3.05 -11.17 10.08
N GLN A 137 -1.88 -11.08 10.71
CA GLN A 137 -1.65 -10.38 11.98
C GLN A 137 -1.36 -8.88 11.78
N ALA A 138 -1.99 -8.23 10.82
CA ALA A 138 -1.84 -6.81 10.56
C ALA A 138 -3.05 -6.02 11.07
N ARG A 139 -2.81 -4.79 11.53
CA ARG A 139 -3.92 -3.87 11.77
C ARG A 139 -4.51 -3.44 10.43
N VAL A 140 -5.82 -3.54 10.27
CA VAL A 140 -6.52 -3.07 9.07
C VAL A 140 -7.23 -1.76 9.39
N VAL A 141 -7.09 -0.76 8.53
CA VAL A 141 -7.80 0.51 8.59
C VAL A 141 -8.32 0.89 7.21
N ARG A 142 -9.42 1.62 7.15
CA ARG A 142 -10.01 2.10 5.91
C ARG A 142 -9.78 3.60 5.75
N CYS A 143 -9.29 3.99 4.58
CA CYS A 143 -9.19 5.40 4.21
C CYS A 143 -10.60 5.95 3.94
N GLN A 144 -10.89 7.14 4.44
CA GLN A 144 -12.13 7.83 4.11
C GLN A 144 -12.15 8.30 2.65
N GLU A 145 -13.33 8.57 2.12
CA GLU A 145 -13.47 9.11 0.77
C GLU A 145 -12.83 10.50 0.66
N TYR A 146 -12.11 10.72 -0.43
CA TYR A 146 -11.64 12.06 -0.77
C TYR A 146 -12.82 12.88 -1.31
N ARG A 147 -13.21 13.93 -0.60
CA ARG A 147 -14.35 14.81 -0.95
C ARG A 147 -14.03 15.89 -1.98
N GLY A 148 -12.90 15.84 -2.68
CA GLY A 148 -12.54 16.77 -3.74
C GLY A 148 -13.32 16.53 -5.04
N ARG A 149 -13.35 17.55 -5.92
CA ARG A 149 -14.05 17.46 -7.21
C ARG A 149 -13.53 16.28 -8.04
N ARG A 150 -14.47 15.49 -8.60
CA ARG A 150 -14.34 14.45 -9.65
C ARG A 150 -12.96 13.78 -9.78
N LEU A 151 -12.74 12.63 -9.14
CA LEU A 151 -11.44 11.97 -9.17
C LEU A 151 -11.53 10.45 -9.18
N LYS A 152 -12.45 9.89 -9.95
CA LYS A 152 -12.38 8.46 -10.31
C LYS A 152 -11.80 8.32 -11.72
N SER A 153 -10.92 7.35 -11.93
CA SER A 153 -10.36 7.06 -13.27
C SER A 153 -11.45 6.87 -14.33
N SER A 154 -12.60 6.30 -13.95
CA SER A 154 -13.78 6.16 -14.82
C SER A 154 -14.39 7.50 -15.24
N MET A 155 -14.34 8.54 -14.41
CA MET A 155 -14.85 9.87 -14.73
C MET A 155 -13.91 10.65 -15.64
N ILE A 156 -12.60 10.59 -15.38
CA ILE A 156 -11.57 11.18 -16.23
C ILE A 156 -11.64 10.57 -17.63
N ARG A 157 -11.87 9.27 -17.72
CA ARG A 157 -12.01 8.52 -18.98
C ARG A 157 -13.24 8.95 -19.77
N GLY A 158 -14.41 9.08 -19.14
CA GLY A 158 -15.63 9.52 -19.80
C GLY A 158 -15.57 10.97 -20.30
N ASP A 159 -14.80 11.83 -19.65
CA ASP A 159 -14.57 13.20 -20.13
C ASP A 159 -13.64 13.21 -21.35
N LEU A 160 -12.61 12.37 -21.41
CA LEU A 160 -11.71 12.25 -22.57
C LEU A 160 -12.41 11.63 -23.79
N GLU A 161 -13.30 10.66 -23.61
CA GLU A 161 -14.09 10.07 -24.70
C GLU A 161 -15.06 11.10 -25.30
N ARG A 162 -15.68 11.96 -24.49
CA ARG A 162 -16.56 13.06 -24.95
C ARG A 162 -15.83 14.19 -25.67
N MET A 163 -14.55 14.37 -25.44
CA MET A 163 -13.74 15.38 -26.14
C MET A 163 -13.24 14.91 -27.52
N ARG A 164 -13.45 13.63 -27.87
CA ARG A 164 -13.06 13.03 -29.15
C ARG A 164 -14.22 12.92 -30.15
N THR A 165 -15.46 13.22 -29.73
CA THR A 165 -16.67 13.33 -30.55
C THR A 165 -17.01 14.77 -30.81
#